data_bf432a504419d8f8af1a09794fec73c3
#
_entry.id   bf432a504419d8f8af1a09794fec73c3
#
_cell.length_a   1.000
_cell.length_b   1.000
_cell.length_c   1.000
_cell.angle_alpha   90.00
_cell.angle_beta   90.00
_cell.angle_gamma   90.00
#
_symmetry.space_group_name_H-M   'P 1'
#
loop_
_entity.id
_entity.type
_entity.pdbx_description
1 polymer ?
#
loop_
_entity_poly.entity_id
_entity_poly.type
_entity_poly.pdbx_seq_one_letter_code
_entity_poly.pdbx_strand_id
1 'polypeptide(L)'
;MQAAVTFAKAPADPTRLRVIAALCQRELCVCELCDALEATQSTLSTHLTLLRDAGITRTRKQGKWIYYRLSGEAAPLIETFLCHFADARRDKRMRRDTDRVRQRLKLRENGCCNVGFKQHRMGKRLKLRENGCCNGRF
;
A
#
# COMPACT_ATOMS: atom_id res chain seq x y z
N MET A 1 1.65 19.59 18.56
CA MET A 1 0.47 18.82 19.01
C MET A 1 -0.33 18.29 17.83
N GLN A 2 -0.82 19.11 16.89
CA GLN A 2 -1.64 18.66 15.74
C GLN A 2 -0.99 17.58 14.87
N ALA A 3 0.30 17.69 14.56
CA ALA A 3 1.02 16.68 13.76
C ALA A 3 1.04 15.31 14.44
N ALA A 4 1.27 15.26 15.76
CA ALA A 4 1.25 14.02 16.52
C ALA A 4 -0.16 13.37 16.52
N VAL A 5 -1.20 14.16 16.65
CA VAL A 5 -2.59 13.69 16.58
C VAL A 5 -2.93 13.14 15.19
N THR A 6 -2.50 13.84 14.13
CA THR A 6 -2.71 13.40 12.75
C THR A 6 -1.98 12.09 12.49
N PHE A 7 -0.73 11.97 12.92
CA PHE A 7 0.05 10.75 12.83
C PHE A 7 -0.63 9.57 13.56
N ALA A 8 -1.05 9.79 14.81
CA ALA A 8 -1.68 8.75 15.62
C ALA A 8 -3.05 8.28 15.06
N LYS A 9 -3.81 9.20 14.47
CA LYS A 9 -5.10 8.87 13.83
C LYS A 9 -4.95 8.15 12.49
N ALA A 10 -3.83 8.30 11.81
CA ALA A 10 -3.65 7.74 10.48
C ALA A 10 -3.78 6.20 10.44
N PRO A 11 -3.18 5.41 11.35
CA PRO A 11 -3.35 3.96 11.37
C PRO A 11 -4.70 3.49 11.95
N ALA A 12 -5.54 4.37 12.48
CA ALA A 12 -6.80 4.01 13.14
C ALA A 12 -7.94 3.65 12.16
N ASP A 13 -7.62 3.09 11.02
CA ASP A 13 -8.55 2.58 10.02
C ASP A 13 -8.03 1.24 9.50
N PRO A 14 -8.88 0.21 9.38
CA PRO A 14 -8.43 -1.13 8.96
C PRO A 14 -7.74 -1.15 7.60
N THR A 15 -8.20 -0.37 6.63
CA THR A 15 -7.59 -0.34 5.29
C THR A 15 -6.23 0.34 5.33
N ARG A 16 -6.11 1.46 6.06
CA ARG A 16 -4.82 2.13 6.24
C ARG A 16 -3.82 1.26 6.99
N LEU A 17 -4.27 0.54 8.01
CA LEU A 17 -3.41 -0.40 8.73
C LEU A 17 -2.90 -1.53 7.82
N ARG A 18 -3.74 -2.06 6.93
CA ARG A 18 -3.36 -3.06 5.93
C ARG A 18 -2.34 -2.50 4.93
N VAL A 19 -2.53 -1.27 4.45
CA VAL A 19 -1.56 -0.57 3.59
C VAL A 19 -0.22 -0.42 4.29
N ILE A 20 -0.22 0.06 5.52
CA ILE A 20 0.98 0.22 6.35
C ILE A 20 1.73 -1.12 6.50
N ALA A 21 1.01 -2.19 6.86
CA ALA A 21 1.60 -3.52 7.01
C ALA A 21 2.19 -4.08 5.70
N ALA A 22 1.55 -3.79 4.57
CA ALA A 22 2.09 -4.14 3.25
C ALA A 22 3.40 -3.38 2.96
N LEU A 23 3.44 -2.08 3.27
CA LEU A 23 4.61 -1.22 3.07
C LEU A 23 5.76 -1.51 4.04
N CYS A 24 5.51 -2.16 5.19
CA CYS A 24 6.57 -2.67 6.06
C CYS A 24 7.42 -3.75 5.37
N GLN A 25 6.86 -4.48 4.40
CA GLN A 25 7.61 -5.52 3.70
C GLN A 25 8.52 -4.94 2.62
N ARG A 26 8.02 -3.97 1.85
CA ARG A 26 8.75 -3.30 0.78
C ARG A 26 7.98 -2.08 0.25
N GLU A 27 8.67 -1.22 -0.48
CA GLU A 27 7.99 -0.20 -1.27
C GLU A 27 7.13 -0.86 -2.36
N LEU A 28 5.92 -0.34 -2.59
CA LEU A 28 4.94 -0.89 -3.52
C LEU A 28 4.32 0.24 -4.35
N CYS A 29 4.04 -0.02 -5.61
CA CYS A 29 3.23 0.89 -6.41
C CYS A 29 1.73 0.64 -6.15
N VAL A 30 0.89 1.58 -6.59
CA VAL A 30 -0.57 1.50 -6.35
C VAL A 30 -1.18 0.23 -6.90
N CYS A 31 -0.77 -0.22 -8.09
CA CYS A 31 -1.31 -1.47 -8.65
C CYS A 31 -0.94 -2.71 -7.84
N GLU A 32 0.26 -2.74 -7.27
CA GLU A 32 0.66 -3.85 -6.39
C GLU A 32 -0.14 -3.84 -5.09
N LEU A 33 -0.40 -2.65 -4.54
CA LEU A 33 -1.27 -2.50 -3.37
C LEU A 33 -2.71 -2.90 -3.68
N CYS A 34 -3.28 -2.47 -4.82
CA CYS A 34 -4.62 -2.84 -5.25
C CYS A 34 -4.77 -4.36 -5.36
N ASP A 35 -3.81 -5.01 -6.02
CA ASP A 35 -3.81 -6.46 -6.20
C ASP A 35 -3.67 -7.21 -4.86
N ALA A 36 -2.72 -6.79 -4.02
CA ALA A 36 -2.44 -7.45 -2.76
C ALA A 36 -3.59 -7.30 -1.75
N LEU A 37 -4.15 -6.10 -1.64
CA LEU A 37 -5.19 -5.78 -0.67
C LEU A 37 -6.62 -6.03 -1.18
N GLU A 38 -6.79 -6.45 -2.44
CA GLU A 38 -8.09 -6.58 -3.11
C GLU A 38 -8.94 -5.32 -2.97
N ALA A 39 -8.32 -4.17 -3.22
CA ALA A 39 -8.95 -2.87 -3.09
C ALA A 39 -8.91 -2.11 -4.42
N THR A 40 -9.91 -1.25 -4.64
CA THR A 40 -9.94 -0.40 -5.82
C THR A 40 -8.91 0.72 -5.73
N GLN A 41 -8.46 1.20 -6.88
CA GLN A 41 -7.53 2.33 -6.95
C GLN A 41 -8.12 3.59 -6.28
N SER A 42 -9.40 3.87 -6.48
CA SER A 42 -10.07 5.02 -5.87
C SER A 42 -10.06 4.96 -4.35
N THR A 43 -10.34 3.79 -3.77
CA THR A 43 -10.28 3.58 -2.31
C THR A 43 -8.86 3.78 -1.80
N LEU A 44 -7.88 3.14 -2.44
CA LEU A 44 -6.49 3.24 -1.98
C LEU A 44 -5.90 4.65 -2.15
N SER A 45 -6.26 5.39 -3.21
CA SER A 45 -5.80 6.76 -3.42
C SER A 45 -6.11 7.66 -2.23
N THR A 46 -7.34 7.60 -1.72
CA THR A 46 -7.75 8.40 -0.56
C THR A 46 -6.92 8.02 0.67
N HIS A 47 -6.78 6.73 0.95
CA HIS A 47 -6.02 6.26 2.10
C HIS A 47 -4.51 6.57 1.99
N LEU A 48 -3.93 6.44 0.80
CA LEU A 48 -2.52 6.76 0.55
C LEU A 48 -2.25 8.26 0.70
N THR A 49 -3.17 9.12 0.26
CA THR A 49 -3.08 10.56 0.47
C THR A 49 -3.08 10.90 1.96
N LEU A 50 -4.01 10.36 2.74
CA LEU A 50 -4.06 10.57 4.18
C LEU A 50 -2.78 10.10 4.90
N LEU A 51 -2.24 8.94 4.51
CA LEU A 51 -0.99 8.42 5.07
C LEU A 51 0.23 9.28 4.71
N ARG A 52 0.26 9.83 3.50
CA ARG A 52 1.31 10.75 3.06
C ARG A 52 1.22 12.08 3.81
N ASP A 53 0.04 12.66 3.92
CA ASP A 53 -0.19 13.94 4.61
C ASP A 53 0.07 13.82 6.12
N ALA A 54 -0.12 12.65 6.69
CA ALA A 54 0.29 12.32 8.06
C ALA A 54 1.81 12.08 8.23
N GLY A 55 2.60 12.11 7.14
CA GLY A 55 4.04 11.86 7.19
C GLY A 55 4.45 10.39 7.36
N ILE A 56 3.49 9.46 7.32
CA ILE A 56 3.76 8.02 7.48
C ILE A 56 4.39 7.44 6.22
N THR A 57 3.97 7.91 5.04
CA THR A 57 4.49 7.43 3.77
C THR A 57 5.20 8.52 2.97
N ARG A 58 6.14 8.09 2.13
CA ARG A 58 6.81 8.88 1.11
C ARG A 58 6.62 8.24 -0.24
N THR A 59 6.70 9.04 -1.30
CA THR A 59 6.57 8.58 -2.67
C THR A 59 7.88 8.73 -3.43
N ARG A 60 8.10 7.83 -4.38
CA ARG A 60 9.21 7.87 -5.33
C ARG A 60 8.68 7.57 -6.73
N LYS A 61 9.06 8.37 -7.70
CA LYS A 61 8.72 8.12 -9.11
C LYS A 61 9.84 7.34 -9.78
N GLN A 62 9.47 6.30 -10.51
CA GLN A 62 10.38 5.54 -11.37
C GLN A 62 9.68 5.21 -12.69
N GLY A 63 10.12 5.84 -13.77
CA GLY A 63 9.42 5.80 -15.05
C GLY A 63 7.98 6.31 -14.93
N LYS A 64 7.02 5.49 -15.33
CA LYS A 64 5.58 5.78 -15.22
C LYS A 64 4.96 5.37 -13.88
N TRP A 65 5.76 4.75 -12.97
CA TRP A 65 5.28 4.19 -11.72
C TRP A 65 5.57 5.11 -10.55
N ILE A 66 4.59 5.22 -9.63
CA ILE A 66 4.77 5.89 -8.34
C ILE A 66 4.79 4.79 -7.28
N TYR A 67 5.91 4.69 -6.58
CA TYR A 67 6.11 3.77 -5.47
C TYR A 67 5.88 4.49 -4.15
N TYR A 68 5.20 3.82 -3.25
CA TYR A 68 4.99 4.24 -1.87
C TYR A 68 5.88 3.42 -0.95
N ARG A 69 6.45 4.06 0.04
CA ARG A 69 7.24 3.44 1.11
C ARG A 69 6.93 4.11 2.44
N LEU A 70 7.21 3.45 3.55
CA LEU A 70 7.19 4.11 4.85
C LEU A 70 8.29 5.20 4.88
N SER A 71 8.01 6.31 5.54
CA SER A 71 9.05 7.31 5.81
C SER A 71 10.06 6.76 6.81
N GLY A 72 11.33 7.19 6.70
CA GLY A 72 12.38 6.73 7.61
C GLY A 72 12.08 7.07 9.08
N GLU A 73 11.34 8.16 9.31
CA GLU A 73 10.94 8.60 10.65
C GLU A 73 9.78 7.76 11.20
N ALA A 74 8.83 7.38 10.33
CA ALA A 74 7.65 6.61 10.73
C ALA A 74 7.94 5.10 10.88
N ALA A 75 8.84 4.55 10.08
CA ALA A 75 9.08 3.10 10.03
C ALA A 75 9.35 2.48 11.40
N PRO A 76 10.27 2.99 12.24
CA PRO A 76 10.54 2.39 13.56
C PRO A 76 9.32 2.45 14.50
N LEU A 77 8.56 3.54 14.45
CA LEU A 77 7.36 3.72 15.27
C LEU A 77 6.26 2.74 14.85
N ILE A 78 6.06 2.59 13.56
CA ILE A 78 5.09 1.67 12.97
C ILE A 78 5.46 0.21 13.25
N GLU A 79 6.73 -0.15 13.13
CA GLU A 79 7.20 -1.49 13.45
C GLU A 79 6.96 -1.83 14.92
N THR A 80 7.30 -0.91 15.82
CA THR A 80 7.05 -1.06 17.26
C THR A 80 5.55 -1.20 17.54
N PHE A 81 4.72 -0.36 16.93
CA PHE A 81 3.27 -0.43 17.05
C PHE A 81 2.74 -1.81 16.61
N LEU A 82 3.11 -2.27 15.41
CA LEU A 82 2.66 -3.56 14.90
C LEU A 82 3.20 -4.76 15.70
N CYS A 83 4.38 -4.63 16.30
CA CYS A 83 4.92 -5.65 17.20
C CYS A 83 4.15 -5.71 18.52
N HIS A 84 3.77 -4.56 19.08
CA HIS A 84 2.99 -4.49 20.31
C HIS A 84 1.60 -5.12 20.13
N PHE A 85 0.97 -4.88 18.99
CA PHE A 85 -0.33 -5.47 18.63
C PHE A 85 -0.14 -6.75 17.78
N ALA A 86 0.57 -7.75 18.33
CA ALA A 86 0.85 -9.00 17.63
C ALA A 86 -0.41 -9.72 17.11
N ASP A 87 -1.57 -9.52 17.76
CA ASP A 87 -2.85 -10.06 17.32
C ASP A 87 -3.29 -9.49 15.96
N ALA A 88 -2.98 -8.22 15.66
CA ALA A 88 -3.23 -7.65 14.34
C ALA A 88 -2.45 -8.39 13.25
N ARG A 89 -1.20 -8.80 13.52
CA ARG A 89 -0.41 -9.63 12.60
C ARG A 89 -0.94 -11.05 12.43
N ARG A 90 -1.69 -11.57 13.42
CA ARG A 90 -2.32 -12.89 13.38
C ARG A 90 -3.65 -12.88 12.67
N ASP A 91 -4.22 -11.70 12.40
CA ASP A 91 -5.45 -11.57 11.65
C ASP A 91 -5.34 -12.26 10.29
N LYS A 92 -6.36 -13.07 9.95
CA LYS A 92 -6.39 -13.86 8.70
C LYS A 92 -6.29 -12.99 7.46
N ARG A 93 -6.88 -11.80 7.49
CA ARG A 93 -6.85 -10.85 6.37
C ARG A 93 -5.45 -10.26 6.17
N MET A 94 -4.81 -9.86 7.26
CA MET A 94 -3.44 -9.34 7.25
C MET A 94 -2.44 -10.39 6.74
N ARG A 95 -2.57 -11.64 7.16
CA ARG A 95 -1.72 -12.75 6.65
C ARG A 95 -1.92 -12.97 5.15
N ARG A 96 -3.15 -13.00 4.70
CA ARG A 96 -3.49 -13.16 3.29
C ARG A 96 -2.92 -12.02 2.44
N ASP A 97 -3.04 -10.78 2.91
CA ASP A 97 -2.47 -9.62 2.26
C ASP A 97 -0.94 -9.73 2.16
N THR A 98 -0.29 -10.15 3.25
CA THR A 98 1.16 -10.41 3.30
C THR A 98 1.60 -11.42 2.24
N ASP A 99 0.90 -12.53 2.12
CA ASP A 99 1.22 -13.56 1.14
C ASP A 99 1.02 -13.06 -0.31
N ARG A 100 -0.02 -12.28 -0.54
CA ARG A 100 -0.27 -11.63 -1.84
C ARG A 100 0.79 -10.61 -2.21
N VAL A 101 1.23 -9.79 -1.25
CA VAL A 101 2.36 -8.88 -1.46
C VAL A 101 3.59 -9.67 -1.93
N ARG A 102 3.94 -10.75 -1.24
CA ARG A 102 5.06 -11.61 -1.61
C ARG A 102 4.92 -12.20 -3.02
N GLN A 103 3.72 -12.69 -3.35
CA GLN A 103 3.43 -13.22 -4.69
C GLN A 103 3.54 -12.12 -5.76
N ARG A 104 3.04 -10.93 -5.46
CA ARG A 104 3.07 -9.80 -6.39
C ARG A 104 4.48 -9.30 -6.66
N LEU A 105 5.32 -9.26 -5.63
CA LEU A 105 6.73 -8.89 -5.75
C LEU A 105 7.55 -9.85 -6.64
N LYS A 106 7.18 -11.12 -6.70
CA LYS A 106 7.82 -12.10 -7.60
C LYS A 106 7.59 -11.80 -9.09
N LEU A 107 6.62 -10.97 -9.42
CA LEU A 107 6.29 -10.57 -10.79
C LEU A 107 7.07 -9.33 -11.26
N ARG A 108 7.90 -8.76 -10.40
CA ARG A 108 8.77 -7.65 -10.78
C ARG A 108 9.88 -8.13 -11.68
N GLU A 109 10.16 -7.35 -12.73
CA GLU A 109 11.33 -7.52 -13.58
C GLU A 109 12.30 -6.38 -13.30
N ASN A 110 13.57 -6.70 -13.07
CA ASN A 110 14.60 -5.70 -12.71
C ASN A 110 14.20 -4.81 -11.51
N GLY A 111 13.48 -5.37 -10.54
CA GLY A 111 13.00 -4.63 -9.37
C GLY A 111 11.82 -3.70 -9.61
N CYS A 112 11.28 -3.64 -10.84
CA CYS A 112 10.19 -2.76 -11.22
C CYS A 112 8.88 -3.51 -11.47
N CYS A 113 7.75 -2.83 -11.23
CA CYS A 113 6.44 -3.34 -11.56
C CYS A 113 6.23 -3.28 -13.08
N ASN A 114 6.09 -4.43 -13.75
CA ASN A 114 5.86 -4.51 -15.19
C ASN A 114 4.45 -4.94 -15.57
N VAL A 115 3.68 -5.46 -14.62
CA VAL A 115 2.43 -6.17 -14.93
C VAL A 115 1.19 -5.26 -14.84
N GLY A 116 1.31 -4.09 -14.21
CA GLY A 116 0.15 -3.23 -13.96
C GLY A 116 -0.87 -3.90 -13.01
N PHE A 117 -2.14 -3.54 -13.17
CA PHE A 117 -3.22 -4.19 -12.42
C PHE A 117 -3.47 -5.59 -12.96
N LYS A 118 -3.31 -6.62 -12.12
CA LYS A 118 -3.91 -7.92 -12.40
C LYS A 118 -5.42 -7.80 -12.15
N GLN A 119 -6.22 -8.19 -13.14
CA GLN A 119 -7.66 -8.22 -12.98
C GLN A 119 -8.01 -9.12 -11.79
N HIS A 120 -8.53 -8.51 -10.73
CA HIS A 120 -9.23 -9.28 -9.72
C HIS A 120 -10.46 -9.93 -10.37
N ARG A 121 -10.56 -11.25 -10.25
CA ARG A 121 -11.79 -12.02 -10.47
C ARG A 121 -12.85 -11.59 -9.43
N MET A 122 -13.33 -10.39 -9.51
CA MET A 122 -14.62 -9.99 -8.99
C MET A 122 -15.41 -9.43 -10.15
N GLY A 123 -16.16 -10.28 -10.81
CA GLY A 123 -17.37 -10.15 -11.62
C GLY A 123 -17.72 -8.86 -12.37
N LYS A 124 -16.81 -7.91 -12.56
CA LYS A 124 -17.01 -6.78 -13.46
C LYS A 124 -15.68 -6.50 -14.18
N ARG A 125 -15.67 -6.73 -15.48
CA ARG A 125 -14.64 -6.30 -16.41
C ARG A 125 -14.38 -4.79 -16.22
N LEU A 126 -13.38 -4.43 -15.43
CA LEU A 126 -12.73 -3.14 -15.59
C LEU A 126 -11.90 -3.24 -16.86
N LYS A 127 -12.35 -2.60 -17.93
CA LYS A 127 -11.56 -2.44 -19.15
C LYS A 127 -10.21 -1.85 -18.72
N LEU A 128 -9.15 -2.60 -18.92
CA LEU A 128 -7.78 -2.10 -18.89
C LEU A 128 -7.74 -0.92 -19.86
N ARG A 129 -7.55 0.28 -19.35
CA ARG A 129 -6.99 1.35 -20.17
C ARG A 129 -5.54 0.96 -20.41
N GLU A 130 -5.17 0.75 -21.65
CA GLU A 130 -3.84 0.34 -22.13
C GLU A 130 -2.72 1.35 -21.77
N ASN A 131 -3.02 2.42 -21.08
CA ASN A 131 -2.11 3.48 -20.70
C ASN A 131 -1.98 3.57 -19.19
N GLY A 132 -1.06 2.76 -18.64
CA GLY A 132 -0.36 3.06 -17.40
C GLY A 132 -1.20 3.14 -16.13
N CYS A 133 -0.95 2.21 -15.26
CA CYS A 133 -1.47 2.02 -13.92
C CYS A 133 -1.26 3.22 -12.98
N CYS A 134 -0.45 4.17 -13.32
CA CYS A 134 -0.12 5.33 -12.50
C CYS A 134 -0.07 6.59 -13.36
N ASN A 135 -1.22 7.02 -13.90
CA ASN A 135 -1.35 8.39 -14.36
C ASN A 135 -1.36 9.28 -13.11
N GLY A 136 -0.26 10.01 -12.92
CA GLY A 136 0.08 10.83 -11.75
C GLY A 136 -0.89 11.94 -11.39
N ARG A 137 -2.10 11.57 -11.02
CA ARG A 137 -3.05 12.43 -10.33
C ARG A 137 -3.38 11.81 -8.98
N PHE A 138 -2.47 12.02 -8.10
CA PHE A 138 -2.71 11.92 -6.66
C PHE A 138 -2.33 13.24 -6.00
#